data_b17277c9f6a262af0cb509388f0dc97b
#
_entry.id   b17277c9f6a262af0cb509388f0dc97b
#
_cell.length_a   1.000
_cell.length_b   1.000
_cell.length_c   1.000
_cell.angle_alpha   90.00
_cell.angle_beta   90.00
_cell.angle_gamma   90.00
#
_symmetry.space_group_name_H-M   'P 1'
#
loop_
_entity.id
_entity.type
_entity.pdbx_description
1 polymer ?
#
loop_
_entity_poly.entity_id
_entity_poly.type
_entity_poly.pdbx_seq_one_letter_code
_entity_poly.pdbx_strand_id
1 'polypeptide(L)'
;AGGSSGGEGSAIATGMSPLGLGNDIGGSVRNPAFCCGITSLKPSHGRLPSFSVFEHDQNPPLSSQVMLTDGPMARSVADLRTALGVLHGRDPRDPRSVTVPLEGPAAPRRAAMVREVPGIDLHPSAIDGVDRAANALAAADWEVVDAIPPELERCTDIWAHLLANDIGVLMEVARPILSDELGVMLDGMAAAYTSEALAPAVVQAEYMRLAREWGLFFVDLPVLVMPTWTQPPFPHGADLSGDVEMAGLSELLRCIIPGNVLALPVVAVPVGVSDGLPLGVQCYADRWREDLALSAAADLEAALGIITPIDPVT
;
A
#
# COMPACT_ATOMS: atom_id res chain seq x y z
N ALA A 1 -5.36 6.62 13.30
CA ALA A 1 -4.44 7.17 12.28
C ALA A 1 -3.93 6.09 11.31
N GLY A 2 -4.33 4.82 11.49
CA GLY A 2 -3.73 3.71 10.77
C GLY A 2 -2.28 3.44 11.20
N GLY A 3 -1.64 2.44 10.60
CA GLY A 3 -0.30 1.98 10.97
C GLY A 3 0.46 1.35 9.79
N SER A 4 1.76 1.23 9.95
CA SER A 4 2.63 1.59 11.08
C SER A 4 3.13 3.05 11.02
N SER A 5 3.16 3.75 9.87
CA SER A 5 3.58 5.16 9.74
C SER A 5 2.48 6.15 10.20
N GLY A 6 1.74 5.82 11.27
CA GLY A 6 0.58 6.61 11.75
C GLY A 6 0.96 7.98 12.31
N GLY A 7 2.13 8.09 12.94
CA GLY A 7 2.67 9.36 13.41
C GLY A 7 2.92 10.33 12.25
N GLU A 8 3.51 9.83 11.18
CA GLU A 8 3.77 10.59 9.95
C GLU A 8 2.47 11.03 9.28
N GLY A 9 1.52 10.09 9.12
CA GLY A 9 0.20 10.41 8.57
C GLY A 9 -0.53 11.49 9.37
N SER A 10 -0.49 11.41 10.69
CA SER A 10 -1.09 12.41 11.59
C SER A 10 -0.41 13.77 11.49
N ALA A 11 0.93 13.82 11.44
CA ALA A 11 1.69 15.06 11.33
C ALA A 11 1.38 15.80 10.01
N ILE A 12 1.25 15.06 8.91
CA ILE A 12 0.90 15.64 7.60
C ILE A 12 -0.54 16.13 7.59
N ALA A 13 -1.49 15.31 8.07
CA ALA A 13 -2.90 15.65 8.10
C ALA A 13 -3.20 16.89 8.96
N THR A 14 -2.45 17.06 10.06
CA THR A 14 -2.60 18.22 10.97
C THR A 14 -1.77 19.44 10.56
N GLY A 15 -1.03 19.36 9.46
CA GLY A 15 -0.21 20.47 8.96
C GLY A 15 1.10 20.69 9.72
N MET A 16 1.53 19.75 10.57
CA MET A 16 2.83 19.81 11.27
C MET A 16 4.00 19.57 10.31
N SER A 17 3.78 18.79 9.25
CA SER A 17 4.75 18.53 8.20
C SER A 17 4.09 18.58 6.82
N PRO A 18 4.74 19.17 5.79
CA PRO A 18 4.21 19.14 4.42
C PRO A 18 4.41 17.79 3.73
N LEU A 19 5.44 17.06 4.13
CA LEU A 19 5.89 15.80 3.53
C LEU A 19 6.49 14.93 4.62
N GLY A 20 6.36 13.62 4.47
CA GLY A 20 6.98 12.64 5.33
C GLY A 20 7.43 11.41 4.57
N LEU A 21 8.25 10.58 5.24
CA LEU A 21 8.70 9.29 4.77
C LEU A 21 8.27 8.21 5.75
N GLY A 22 7.75 7.13 5.21
CA GLY A 22 7.47 5.91 5.96
C GLY A 22 7.98 4.70 5.21
N ASN A 23 7.78 3.52 5.76
CA ASN A 23 8.03 2.27 5.04
C ASN A 23 6.76 1.42 4.96
N ASP A 24 6.69 0.52 4.00
CA ASP A 24 5.49 -0.24 3.67
C ASP A 24 5.87 -1.68 3.32
N ILE A 25 5.52 -2.61 4.22
CA ILE A 25 5.62 -4.06 4.02
C ILE A 25 4.25 -4.73 3.91
N GLY A 26 3.20 -4.03 4.34
CA GLY A 26 1.81 -4.48 4.34
C GLY A 26 0.85 -3.28 4.40
N GLY A 27 1.17 -2.20 3.68
CA GLY A 27 0.35 -1.00 3.63
C GLY A 27 0.79 0.12 4.57
N SER A 28 1.94 0.02 5.21
CA SER A 28 2.30 0.92 6.32
C SER A 28 2.54 2.40 5.95
N VAL A 29 2.56 2.80 4.67
CA VAL A 29 2.34 4.21 4.24
C VAL A 29 0.93 4.45 3.72
N ARG A 30 0.30 3.44 3.10
CA ARG A 30 -1.03 3.52 2.48
C ARG A 30 -2.17 3.48 3.50
N ASN A 31 -2.05 2.62 4.51
CA ASN A 31 -3.02 2.54 5.61
C ASN A 31 -3.15 3.87 6.37
N PRO A 32 -2.04 4.50 6.84
CA PRO A 32 -2.14 5.82 7.46
C PRO A 32 -2.63 6.91 6.52
N ALA A 33 -2.23 6.88 5.24
CA ALA A 33 -2.73 7.83 4.26
C ALA A 33 -4.24 7.74 4.12
N PHE A 34 -4.80 6.53 4.01
CA PHE A 34 -6.23 6.29 3.97
C PHE A 34 -6.93 6.79 5.24
N CYS A 35 -6.47 6.37 6.42
CA CYS A 35 -7.10 6.73 7.68
C CYS A 35 -7.03 8.22 8.01
N CYS A 36 -6.01 8.93 7.50
CA CYS A 36 -5.81 10.36 7.74
C CYS A 36 -6.30 11.26 6.58
N GLY A 37 -6.80 10.69 5.47
CA GLY A 37 -7.29 11.44 4.32
C GLY A 37 -6.20 12.21 3.58
N ILE A 38 -4.99 11.65 3.51
CA ILE A 38 -3.84 12.20 2.76
C ILE A 38 -3.42 11.25 1.64
N THR A 39 -2.44 11.64 0.84
CA THR A 39 -1.88 10.81 -0.23
C THR A 39 -0.59 10.11 0.21
N SER A 40 -0.30 8.94 -0.39
CA SER A 40 1.00 8.28 -0.25
C SER A 40 1.39 7.54 -1.52
N LEU A 41 2.68 7.38 -1.73
CA LEU A 41 3.25 6.53 -2.77
C LEU A 41 4.04 5.41 -2.12
N LYS A 42 3.65 4.17 -2.37
CA LYS A 42 4.53 3.01 -2.24
C LYS A 42 5.15 2.77 -3.61
N PRO A 43 6.42 3.11 -3.85
CA PRO A 43 7.05 2.90 -5.16
C PRO A 43 7.32 1.42 -5.43
N SER A 44 7.76 1.12 -6.65
CA SER A 44 8.33 -0.19 -6.99
C SER A 44 9.49 -0.53 -6.06
N HIS A 45 9.57 -1.77 -5.60
CA HIS A 45 10.64 -2.19 -4.71
C HIS A 45 12.02 -1.99 -5.40
N GLY A 46 12.93 -1.31 -4.72
CA GLY A 46 14.24 -0.90 -5.25
C GLY A 46 14.24 0.42 -6.03
N ARG A 47 13.08 1.09 -6.22
CA ARG A 47 13.01 2.41 -6.83
C ARG A 47 13.65 3.48 -5.94
N LEU A 48 13.37 3.45 -4.66
CA LEU A 48 14.04 4.20 -3.62
C LEU A 48 15.06 3.28 -2.96
N PRO A 49 16.31 3.72 -2.76
CA PRO A 49 17.27 2.95 -2.00
C PRO A 49 16.86 2.95 -0.52
N SER A 50 16.99 1.79 0.11
CA SER A 50 16.75 1.61 1.54
C SER A 50 18.03 1.09 2.19
N PHE A 51 18.61 1.89 3.09
CA PHE A 51 19.81 1.53 3.82
C PHE A 51 19.75 2.09 5.23
N SER A 52 19.94 1.22 6.23
CA SER A 52 20.07 1.63 7.62
C SER A 52 21.54 1.74 8.03
N VAL A 53 21.84 2.75 8.83
CA VAL A 53 23.15 2.90 9.49
C VAL A 53 23.27 2.01 10.73
N PHE A 54 22.17 1.46 11.22
CA PHE A 54 22.16 0.55 12.36
C PHE A 54 22.56 -0.85 11.93
N GLU A 55 23.51 -1.45 12.64
CA GLU A 55 24.11 -2.74 12.29
C GLU A 55 23.06 -3.87 12.19
N HIS A 56 22.10 -3.90 13.09
CA HIS A 56 21.03 -4.92 13.10
C HIS A 56 20.08 -4.84 11.89
N ASP A 57 19.98 -3.69 11.22
CA ASP A 57 19.15 -3.51 10.03
C ASP A 57 19.90 -3.79 8.72
N GLN A 58 21.23 -4.04 8.77
CA GLN A 58 22.04 -4.26 7.56
C GLN A 58 21.83 -5.65 6.97
N ASN A 59 21.29 -6.58 7.76
CA ASN A 59 20.92 -7.93 7.32
C ASN A 59 19.44 -8.18 7.60
N PRO A 60 18.53 -7.47 6.91
CA PRO A 60 17.10 -7.61 7.15
C PRO A 60 16.61 -9.03 6.79
N PRO A 61 15.54 -9.53 7.45
CA PRO A 61 14.95 -10.82 7.13
C PRO A 61 14.37 -10.84 5.70
N LEU A 62 14.10 -12.03 5.17
CA LEU A 62 13.72 -12.21 3.76
C LEU A 62 12.47 -11.42 3.39
N SER A 63 11.46 -11.39 4.25
CA SER A 63 10.23 -10.61 4.02
C SER A 63 10.54 -9.14 3.76
N SER A 64 11.41 -8.54 4.59
CA SER A 64 11.85 -7.16 4.42
C SER A 64 12.67 -6.98 3.14
N GLN A 65 13.53 -7.95 2.80
CA GLN A 65 14.34 -7.87 1.60
C GLN A 65 13.53 -7.87 0.30
N VAL A 66 12.35 -8.48 0.28
CA VAL A 66 11.56 -8.65 -0.96
C VAL A 66 10.30 -7.79 -1.01
N MET A 67 9.77 -7.33 0.15
CA MET A 67 8.49 -6.63 0.23
C MET A 67 8.57 -5.22 0.82
N LEU A 68 9.53 -4.93 1.72
CA LEU A 68 9.63 -3.64 2.38
C LEU A 68 10.09 -2.56 1.40
N THR A 69 9.36 -1.45 1.35
CA THR A 69 9.68 -0.32 0.47
C THR A 69 9.46 0.97 1.24
N ASP A 70 10.43 1.87 1.18
CA ASP A 70 10.25 3.23 1.69
C ASP A 70 9.38 4.04 0.72
N GLY A 71 8.53 4.92 1.25
CA GLY A 71 7.60 5.70 0.44
C GLY A 71 7.25 7.05 1.03
N PRO A 72 7.09 8.09 0.18
CA PRO A 72 6.65 9.40 0.61
C PRO A 72 5.14 9.44 0.90
N MET A 73 4.78 10.28 1.85
CA MET A 73 3.43 10.65 2.23
C MET A 73 3.29 12.17 2.17
N ALA A 74 2.19 12.68 1.63
CA ALA A 74 1.95 14.11 1.46
C ALA A 74 0.46 14.43 1.40
N ARG A 75 0.10 15.72 1.36
CA ARG A 75 -1.29 16.15 1.15
C ARG A 75 -1.69 16.19 -0.32
N SER A 76 -0.71 16.28 -1.24
CA SER A 76 -0.97 16.34 -2.68
C SER A 76 -0.14 15.33 -3.48
N VAL A 77 -0.67 14.90 -4.60
CA VAL A 77 0.04 14.03 -5.56
C VAL A 77 1.23 14.76 -6.18
N ALA A 78 1.16 16.08 -6.33
CA ALA A 78 2.27 16.88 -6.83
C ALA A 78 3.50 16.82 -5.89
N ASP A 79 3.28 16.83 -4.58
CA ASP A 79 4.35 16.68 -3.58
C ASP A 79 4.95 15.27 -3.61
N LEU A 80 4.14 14.22 -3.83
CA LEU A 80 4.64 12.84 -4.03
C LEU A 80 5.54 12.74 -5.26
N ARG A 81 5.19 13.39 -6.39
CA ARG A 81 6.03 13.45 -7.59
C ARG A 81 7.37 14.14 -7.30
N THR A 82 7.31 15.27 -6.58
CA THR A 82 8.51 16.01 -6.18
C THR A 82 9.41 15.16 -5.31
N ALA A 83 8.85 14.49 -4.30
CA ALA A 83 9.58 13.60 -3.42
C ALA A 83 10.22 12.42 -4.19
N LEU A 84 9.46 11.75 -5.06
CA LEU A 84 9.97 10.68 -5.91
C LEU A 84 11.14 11.17 -6.76
N GLY A 85 11.03 12.36 -7.36
CA GLY A 85 12.09 12.97 -8.19
C GLY A 85 13.42 13.19 -7.46
N VAL A 86 13.37 13.39 -6.14
CA VAL A 86 14.56 13.57 -5.28
C VAL A 86 15.08 12.25 -4.74
N LEU A 87 14.19 11.35 -4.35
CA LEU A 87 14.51 10.15 -3.58
C LEU A 87 14.91 8.94 -4.44
N HIS A 88 14.50 8.89 -5.72
CA HIS A 88 14.73 7.74 -6.57
C HIS A 88 16.19 7.60 -7.01
N GLY A 89 16.59 6.38 -7.32
CA GLY A 89 17.89 6.11 -7.93
C GLY A 89 18.69 5.05 -7.18
N ARG A 90 19.88 4.77 -7.69
CA ARG A 90 20.75 3.75 -7.14
C ARG A 90 21.64 4.32 -6.02
N ASP A 91 21.70 3.60 -4.88
CA ASP A 91 22.71 3.77 -3.84
C ASP A 91 23.53 2.47 -3.72
N PRO A 92 24.89 2.52 -3.76
CA PRO A 92 25.70 1.31 -3.68
C PRO A 92 25.59 0.54 -2.36
N ARG A 93 25.04 1.15 -1.32
CA ARG A 93 24.77 0.51 -0.02
C ARG A 93 23.51 -0.36 -0.05
N ASP A 94 22.59 -0.11 -0.97
CA ASP A 94 21.44 -0.97 -1.22
C ASP A 94 21.60 -1.70 -2.56
N PRO A 95 21.96 -3.00 -2.55
CA PRO A 95 22.21 -3.77 -3.77
C PRO A 95 20.96 -3.97 -4.64
N ARG A 96 19.76 -3.72 -4.09
CA ARG A 96 18.47 -3.84 -4.81
C ARG A 96 18.10 -2.57 -5.53
N SER A 97 18.68 -1.43 -5.12
CA SER A 97 18.35 -0.13 -5.70
C SER A 97 18.80 -0.01 -7.15
N VAL A 98 17.94 0.56 -7.99
CA VAL A 98 18.19 0.75 -9.41
C VAL A 98 17.83 2.15 -9.87
N THR A 99 18.52 2.63 -10.90
CA THR A 99 18.14 3.86 -11.58
C THR A 99 17.30 3.52 -12.81
N VAL A 100 16.02 3.86 -12.75
CA VAL A 100 15.05 3.69 -13.85
C VAL A 100 14.48 5.07 -14.19
N PRO A 101 14.19 5.40 -15.46
CA PRO A 101 13.53 6.66 -15.81
C PRO A 101 12.24 6.88 -15.00
N LEU A 102 11.94 8.13 -14.65
CA LEU A 102 10.71 8.48 -13.93
C LEU A 102 9.47 8.36 -14.81
N GLU A 103 9.63 8.55 -16.11
CA GLU A 103 8.57 8.39 -17.11
C GLU A 103 8.87 7.16 -17.96
N GLY A 104 7.88 6.30 -18.09
CA GLY A 104 7.93 5.12 -18.95
C GLY A 104 7.39 5.40 -20.36
N PRO A 105 7.32 4.37 -21.22
CA PRO A 105 6.68 4.49 -22.53
C PRO A 105 5.23 4.94 -22.41
N ALA A 106 4.73 5.70 -23.40
CA ALA A 106 3.34 6.11 -23.46
C ALA A 106 2.40 4.88 -23.37
N ALA A 107 1.38 4.99 -22.57
CA ALA A 107 0.36 3.97 -22.39
C ALA A 107 -1.05 4.56 -22.60
N PRO A 108 -2.05 3.75 -22.99
CA PRO A 108 -3.41 4.23 -23.08
C PRO A 108 -3.93 4.63 -21.70
N ARG A 109 -4.77 5.67 -21.67
CA ARG A 109 -5.50 6.10 -20.46
C ARG A 109 -6.64 5.12 -20.21
N ARG A 110 -6.32 3.96 -19.67
CA ARG A 110 -7.23 2.87 -19.43
C ARG A 110 -7.04 2.33 -18.02
N ALA A 111 -8.14 2.23 -17.25
CA ALA A 111 -8.12 1.84 -15.85
C ALA A 111 -9.12 0.73 -15.56
N ALA A 112 -8.65 -0.32 -14.91
CA ALA A 112 -9.49 -1.34 -14.28
C ALA A 112 -10.04 -0.84 -12.95
N MET A 113 -11.32 -1.08 -12.67
CA MET A 113 -11.97 -0.75 -11.41
C MET A 113 -12.42 -2.03 -10.72
N VAL A 114 -12.07 -2.17 -9.44
CA VAL A 114 -12.44 -3.33 -8.62
C VAL A 114 -13.61 -2.96 -7.71
N ARG A 115 -14.82 -3.40 -8.09
CA ARG A 115 -16.05 -3.23 -7.31
C ARG A 115 -16.44 -4.45 -6.52
N GLU A 116 -15.78 -5.58 -6.76
CA GLU A 116 -15.93 -6.80 -5.99
C GLU A 116 -14.58 -7.47 -5.74
N VAL A 117 -14.42 -8.09 -4.60
CA VAL A 117 -13.23 -8.87 -4.24
C VAL A 117 -13.68 -10.29 -3.94
N PRO A 118 -13.20 -11.30 -4.67
CA PRO A 118 -13.62 -12.68 -4.46
C PRO A 118 -13.47 -13.12 -3.00
N GLY A 119 -14.58 -13.65 -2.44
CA GLY A 119 -14.61 -14.14 -1.06
C GLY A 119 -14.71 -13.06 0.02
N ILE A 120 -14.84 -11.78 -0.34
CA ILE A 120 -14.94 -10.67 0.63
C ILE A 120 -16.18 -9.83 0.36
N ASP A 121 -16.94 -9.54 1.41
CA ASP A 121 -18.04 -8.60 1.37
C ASP A 121 -17.51 -7.17 1.58
N LEU A 122 -17.39 -6.43 0.48
CA LEU A 122 -16.93 -5.04 0.52
C LEU A 122 -17.98 -4.15 1.20
N HIS A 123 -17.51 -3.34 2.14
CA HIS A 123 -18.40 -2.32 2.73
C HIS A 123 -18.91 -1.35 1.66
N PRO A 124 -20.18 -0.90 1.72
CA PRO A 124 -20.73 0.03 0.73
C PRO A 124 -19.91 1.30 0.52
N SER A 125 -19.24 1.81 1.56
CA SER A 125 -18.35 2.98 1.43
C SER A 125 -17.09 2.68 0.61
N ALA A 126 -16.57 1.45 0.63
CA ALA A 126 -15.45 1.06 -0.22
C ALA A 126 -15.85 1.05 -1.69
N ILE A 127 -17.06 0.55 -1.99
CA ILE A 127 -17.64 0.58 -3.35
C ILE A 127 -17.90 2.03 -3.78
N ASP A 128 -18.49 2.87 -2.93
CA ASP A 128 -18.71 4.31 -3.21
C ASP A 128 -17.40 5.02 -3.54
N GLY A 129 -16.31 4.71 -2.83
CA GLY A 129 -14.98 5.25 -3.14
C GLY A 129 -14.51 4.89 -4.55
N VAL A 130 -14.67 3.62 -4.97
CA VAL A 130 -14.33 3.17 -6.32
C VAL A 130 -15.23 3.80 -7.38
N ASP A 131 -16.53 3.96 -7.11
CA ASP A 131 -17.47 4.58 -8.03
C ASP A 131 -17.17 6.07 -8.25
N ARG A 132 -16.82 6.80 -7.20
CA ARG A 132 -16.35 8.19 -7.31
C ARG A 132 -15.09 8.29 -8.15
N ALA A 133 -14.13 7.39 -7.92
CA ALA A 133 -12.90 7.32 -8.70
C ALA A 133 -13.18 7.00 -10.18
N ALA A 134 -14.06 6.05 -10.47
CA ALA A 134 -14.45 5.68 -11.82
C ALA A 134 -15.08 6.87 -12.58
N ASN A 135 -16.03 7.57 -11.94
CA ASN A 135 -16.67 8.75 -12.51
C ASN A 135 -15.66 9.89 -12.77
N ALA A 136 -14.75 10.14 -11.84
CA ALA A 136 -13.73 11.17 -11.97
C ALA A 136 -12.74 10.85 -13.11
N LEU A 137 -12.26 9.61 -13.20
CA LEU A 137 -11.37 9.18 -14.29
C LEU A 137 -12.08 9.21 -15.65
N ALA A 138 -13.33 8.75 -15.75
CA ALA A 138 -14.10 8.84 -16.98
C ALA A 138 -14.27 10.30 -17.44
N ALA A 139 -14.53 11.23 -16.51
CA ALA A 139 -14.61 12.67 -16.81
C ALA A 139 -13.26 13.28 -17.25
N ALA A 140 -12.15 12.63 -16.91
CA ALA A 140 -10.80 12.99 -17.30
C ALA A 140 -10.30 12.20 -18.53
N ASP A 141 -11.19 11.71 -19.38
CA ASP A 141 -10.92 10.97 -20.62
C ASP A 141 -10.16 9.63 -20.43
N TRP A 142 -10.38 8.93 -19.30
CA TRP A 142 -9.94 7.56 -19.13
C TRP A 142 -11.03 6.57 -19.60
N GLU A 143 -10.62 5.51 -20.29
CA GLU A 143 -11.46 4.34 -20.49
C GLU A 143 -11.50 3.55 -19.19
N VAL A 144 -12.68 3.44 -18.59
CA VAL A 144 -12.91 2.77 -17.30
C VAL A 144 -13.57 1.42 -17.55
N VAL A 145 -12.99 0.35 -17.03
CA VAL A 145 -13.42 -1.04 -17.24
C VAL A 145 -13.51 -1.77 -15.91
N ASP A 146 -14.60 -2.48 -15.64
CA ASP A 146 -14.66 -3.37 -14.47
C ASP A 146 -13.81 -4.61 -14.71
N ALA A 147 -12.85 -4.86 -13.85
CA ALA A 147 -11.99 -6.02 -13.93
C ALA A 147 -11.42 -6.40 -12.56
N ILE A 148 -11.27 -7.68 -12.33
CA ILE A 148 -10.67 -8.24 -11.11
C ILE A 148 -9.24 -8.68 -11.45
N PRO A 149 -8.21 -8.21 -10.70
CA PRO A 149 -6.84 -8.65 -10.90
C PRO A 149 -6.67 -10.13 -10.47
N PRO A 150 -5.61 -10.81 -10.94
CA PRO A 150 -5.41 -12.22 -10.64
C PRO A 150 -5.17 -12.49 -9.15
N GLU A 151 -5.83 -13.47 -8.61
CA GLU A 151 -5.54 -14.18 -7.35
C GLU A 151 -5.11 -13.30 -6.15
N LEU A 152 -5.92 -12.32 -5.79
CA LEU A 152 -5.70 -11.42 -4.63
C LEU A 152 -5.47 -12.20 -3.33
N GLU A 153 -6.23 -13.28 -3.11
CA GLU A 153 -6.10 -14.14 -1.94
C GLU A 153 -4.72 -14.79 -1.87
N ARG A 154 -4.24 -15.32 -2.99
CA ARG A 154 -2.94 -15.97 -3.04
C ARG A 154 -1.78 -15.01 -2.77
N CYS A 155 -1.90 -13.75 -3.17
CA CYS A 155 -0.94 -12.72 -2.77
C CYS A 155 -0.91 -12.55 -1.25
N THR A 156 -2.08 -12.54 -0.60
CA THR A 156 -2.19 -12.43 0.86
C THR A 156 -1.56 -13.63 1.57
N ASP A 157 -1.77 -14.86 1.07
CA ASP A 157 -1.16 -16.07 1.61
C ASP A 157 0.36 -16.00 1.57
N ILE A 158 0.93 -15.63 0.42
CA ILE A 158 2.39 -15.52 0.25
C ILE A 158 2.97 -14.49 1.21
N TRP A 159 2.34 -13.32 1.32
CA TRP A 159 2.73 -12.28 2.26
C TRP A 159 2.74 -12.77 3.69
N ALA A 160 1.67 -13.43 4.11
CA ALA A 160 1.51 -13.91 5.47
C ALA A 160 2.56 -14.98 5.82
N HIS A 161 2.83 -15.93 4.92
CA HIS A 161 3.87 -16.95 5.11
C HIS A 161 5.29 -16.35 5.18
N LEU A 162 5.61 -15.38 4.33
CA LEU A 162 6.91 -14.69 4.36
C LEU A 162 7.10 -13.94 5.69
N LEU A 163 6.05 -13.22 6.11
CA LEU A 163 6.11 -12.44 7.34
C LEU A 163 6.19 -13.34 8.59
N ALA A 164 5.39 -14.41 8.64
CA ALA A 164 5.39 -15.34 9.77
C ALA A 164 6.75 -16.01 9.96
N ASN A 165 7.42 -16.41 8.87
CA ASN A 165 8.77 -17.00 8.95
C ASN A 165 9.80 -16.05 9.55
N ASP A 166 9.65 -14.75 9.35
CA ASP A 166 10.63 -13.73 9.73
C ASP A 166 10.26 -12.98 11.03
N ILE A 167 9.00 -13.11 11.47
CA ILE A 167 8.48 -12.34 12.61
C ILE A 167 9.27 -12.64 13.90
N GLY A 168 9.72 -13.89 14.09
CA GLY A 168 10.53 -14.29 15.22
C GLY A 168 11.84 -13.48 15.30
N VAL A 169 12.53 -13.33 14.18
CA VAL A 169 13.77 -12.53 14.08
C VAL A 169 13.49 -11.06 14.32
N LEU A 170 12.41 -10.53 13.71
CA LEU A 170 12.00 -9.14 13.90
C LEU A 170 11.63 -8.85 15.36
N MET A 171 10.94 -9.78 16.03
CA MET A 171 10.53 -9.63 17.43
C MET A 171 11.68 -9.64 18.42
N GLU A 172 12.78 -10.35 18.16
CA GLU A 172 13.99 -10.28 19.03
C GLU A 172 14.51 -8.85 19.15
N VAL A 173 14.46 -8.08 18.06
CA VAL A 173 14.94 -6.69 18.02
C VAL A 173 13.86 -5.69 18.44
N ALA A 174 12.63 -5.90 18.00
CA ALA A 174 11.55 -4.93 18.17
C ALA A 174 10.85 -5.01 19.54
N ARG A 175 10.78 -6.19 20.18
CA ARG A 175 10.05 -6.38 21.45
C ARG A 175 10.40 -5.38 22.54
N PRO A 176 11.68 -4.98 22.76
CA PRO A 176 11.99 -4.01 23.80
C PRO A 176 11.40 -2.61 23.60
N ILE A 177 10.95 -2.28 22.38
CA ILE A 177 10.44 -0.95 22.01
C ILE A 177 8.95 -0.96 21.62
N LEU A 178 8.32 -2.15 21.57
CA LEU A 178 6.90 -2.31 21.31
C LEU A 178 6.09 -2.28 22.62
N SER A 179 4.81 -1.90 22.51
CA SER A 179 3.88 -2.12 23.62
C SER A 179 3.57 -3.61 23.78
N ASP A 180 3.16 -4.02 24.98
CA ASP A 180 2.82 -5.41 25.28
C ASP A 180 1.67 -5.89 24.37
N GLU A 181 0.66 -5.06 24.13
CA GLU A 181 -0.51 -5.36 23.29
C GLU A 181 -0.07 -5.64 21.84
N LEU A 182 0.80 -4.78 21.28
CA LEU A 182 1.33 -4.99 19.92
C LEU A 182 2.16 -6.27 19.85
N GLY A 183 2.95 -6.55 20.88
CA GLY A 183 3.70 -7.80 20.99
C GLY A 183 2.80 -9.03 20.94
N VAL A 184 1.70 -9.03 21.69
CA VAL A 184 0.70 -10.12 21.70
C VAL A 184 0.03 -10.29 20.33
N MET A 185 -0.32 -9.17 19.66
CA MET A 185 -0.91 -9.21 18.31
C MET A 185 0.06 -9.86 17.30
N LEU A 186 1.34 -9.46 17.31
CA LEU A 186 2.35 -10.00 16.41
C LEU A 186 2.66 -11.49 16.69
N ASP A 187 2.67 -11.92 17.95
CA ASP A 187 2.81 -13.32 18.32
C ASP A 187 1.61 -14.14 17.81
N GLY A 188 0.39 -13.61 17.91
CA GLY A 188 -0.82 -14.22 17.36
C GLY A 188 -0.76 -14.36 15.83
N MET A 189 -0.28 -13.32 15.15
CA MET A 189 -0.07 -13.34 13.71
C MET A 189 0.96 -14.41 13.29
N ALA A 190 2.10 -14.49 13.98
CA ALA A 190 3.09 -15.53 13.74
C ALA A 190 2.49 -16.92 13.91
N ALA A 191 1.77 -17.16 15.01
CA ALA A 191 1.16 -18.45 15.31
C ALA A 191 0.12 -18.88 14.26
N ALA A 192 -0.64 -17.95 13.70
CA ALA A 192 -1.68 -18.25 12.71
C ALA A 192 -1.11 -18.80 11.40
N TYR A 193 0.10 -18.38 11.00
CA TYR A 193 0.68 -18.71 9.69
C TYR A 193 1.87 -19.66 9.73
N THR A 194 2.44 -19.98 10.90
CA THR A 194 3.58 -20.90 11.01
C THR A 194 3.21 -22.36 10.89
N SER A 195 1.95 -22.75 11.14
CA SER A 195 1.50 -24.14 11.12
C SER A 195 1.52 -24.79 9.73
N GLU A 196 1.51 -24.00 8.66
CA GLU A 196 1.50 -24.44 7.26
C GLU A 196 2.55 -23.71 6.42
N ALA A 197 3.73 -23.45 6.99
CA ALA A 197 4.77 -22.68 6.31
C ALA A 197 5.14 -23.29 4.95
N LEU A 198 4.95 -22.52 3.88
CA LEU A 198 5.37 -22.91 2.54
C LEU A 198 6.91 -22.94 2.46
N ALA A 199 7.45 -23.96 1.82
CA ALA A 199 8.88 -23.99 1.54
C ALA A 199 9.29 -22.77 0.70
N PRO A 200 10.45 -22.12 0.97
CA PRO A 200 10.87 -20.92 0.25
C PRO A 200 10.89 -21.08 -1.28
N ALA A 201 11.21 -22.28 -1.79
CA ALA A 201 11.18 -22.58 -3.21
C ALA A 201 9.75 -22.51 -3.81
N VAL A 202 8.74 -22.92 -3.02
CA VAL A 202 7.33 -22.85 -3.42
C VAL A 202 6.88 -21.39 -3.43
N VAL A 203 7.22 -20.61 -2.40
CA VAL A 203 6.95 -19.17 -2.34
C VAL A 203 7.53 -18.46 -3.54
N GLN A 204 8.79 -18.74 -3.89
CA GLN A 204 9.45 -18.13 -5.04
C GLN A 204 8.80 -18.51 -6.38
N ALA A 205 8.39 -19.77 -6.55
CA ALA A 205 7.70 -20.23 -7.76
C ALA A 205 6.33 -19.53 -7.92
N GLU A 206 5.56 -19.43 -6.84
CA GLU A 206 4.27 -18.76 -6.83
C GLU A 206 4.41 -17.25 -7.09
N TYR A 207 5.39 -16.61 -6.46
CA TYR A 207 5.70 -15.20 -6.74
C TYR A 207 5.95 -14.97 -8.24
N MET A 208 6.78 -15.79 -8.87
CA MET A 208 7.09 -15.65 -10.29
C MET A 208 5.88 -15.90 -11.20
N ARG A 209 4.99 -16.82 -10.80
CA ARG A 209 3.73 -17.08 -11.51
C ARG A 209 2.80 -15.88 -11.43
N LEU A 210 2.52 -15.40 -10.21
CA LEU A 210 1.66 -14.24 -9.97
C LEU A 210 2.19 -12.98 -10.62
N ALA A 211 3.49 -12.71 -10.49
CA ALA A 211 4.11 -11.53 -11.11
C ALA A 211 3.94 -11.52 -12.64
N ARG A 212 3.98 -12.71 -13.29
CA ARG A 212 3.71 -12.83 -14.73
C ARG A 212 2.25 -12.58 -15.06
N GLU A 213 1.31 -13.13 -14.30
CA GLU A 213 -0.12 -12.94 -14.52
C GLU A 213 -0.54 -11.48 -14.35
N TRP A 214 -0.03 -10.83 -13.31
CA TRP A 214 -0.26 -9.40 -13.09
C TRP A 214 0.42 -8.54 -14.16
N GLY A 215 1.62 -8.89 -14.61
CA GLY A 215 2.28 -8.20 -15.72
C GLY A 215 1.44 -8.31 -17.01
N LEU A 216 0.87 -9.47 -17.32
CA LEU A 216 -0.04 -9.65 -18.46
C LEU A 216 -1.34 -8.84 -18.28
N PHE A 217 -1.89 -8.78 -17.09
CA PHE A 217 -3.05 -7.93 -16.79
C PHE A 217 -2.77 -6.45 -17.08
N PHE A 218 -1.59 -5.94 -16.70
CA PHE A 218 -1.21 -4.55 -16.94
C PHE A 218 -0.87 -4.22 -18.40
N VAL A 219 -0.66 -5.21 -19.27
CA VAL A 219 -0.53 -4.97 -20.72
C VAL A 219 -1.82 -4.38 -21.29
N ASP A 220 -2.96 -4.90 -20.87
CA ASP A 220 -4.27 -4.48 -21.37
C ASP A 220 -4.90 -3.35 -20.54
N LEU A 221 -4.60 -3.30 -19.24
CA LEU A 221 -5.19 -2.39 -18.26
C LEU A 221 -4.05 -1.71 -17.46
N PRO A 222 -3.38 -0.68 -18.03
CA PRO A 222 -2.16 -0.10 -17.47
C PRO A 222 -2.28 0.47 -16.06
N VAL A 223 -3.50 0.78 -15.62
CA VAL A 223 -3.82 1.23 -14.27
C VAL A 223 -4.91 0.34 -13.68
N LEU A 224 -4.77 0.03 -12.40
CA LEU A 224 -5.78 -0.67 -11.62
C LEU A 224 -6.15 0.18 -10.40
N VAL A 225 -7.45 0.38 -10.19
CA VAL A 225 -8.00 1.12 -9.05
C VAL A 225 -8.78 0.15 -8.15
N MET A 226 -8.36 0.07 -6.91
CA MET A 226 -8.99 -0.77 -5.88
C MET A 226 -9.30 0.07 -4.63
N PRO A 227 -10.24 -0.36 -3.76
CA PRO A 227 -10.36 0.22 -2.43
C PRO A 227 -9.04 0.16 -1.69
N THR A 228 -8.76 1.12 -0.80
CA THR A 228 -7.57 1.01 0.07
C THR A 228 -7.80 -0.11 1.09
N TRP A 229 -8.90 -0.06 1.83
CA TRP A 229 -9.37 -1.13 2.69
C TRP A 229 -10.72 -1.66 2.21
N THR A 230 -11.02 -2.89 2.55
CA THR A 230 -12.33 -3.51 2.24
C THR A 230 -13.45 -3.00 3.16
N GLN A 231 -13.08 -2.40 4.30
CA GLN A 231 -13.94 -1.83 5.34
C GLN A 231 -13.51 -0.39 5.66
N PRO A 232 -14.37 0.43 6.28
CA PRO A 232 -13.98 1.75 6.76
C PRO A 232 -12.94 1.67 7.88
N PRO A 233 -12.24 2.79 8.20
CA PRO A 233 -11.34 2.83 9.35
C PRO A 233 -12.07 2.45 10.65
N PHE A 234 -11.47 1.55 11.42
CA PHE A 234 -11.99 1.10 12.70
C PHE A 234 -11.58 2.05 13.86
N PRO A 235 -12.25 1.99 15.02
CA PRO A 235 -11.91 2.80 16.18
C PRO A 235 -10.49 2.56 16.69
N HIS A 236 -9.89 3.56 17.36
CA HIS A 236 -8.57 3.43 17.96
C HIS A 236 -8.51 2.24 18.94
N GLY A 237 -7.49 1.41 18.78
CA GLY A 237 -7.22 0.27 19.65
C GLY A 237 -8.04 -0.99 19.35
N ALA A 238 -8.96 -0.96 18.39
CA ALA A 238 -9.77 -2.14 18.05
C ALA A 238 -8.89 -3.32 17.52
N ASP A 239 -7.81 -3.01 16.87
CA ASP A 239 -6.80 -3.97 16.40
C ASP A 239 -5.97 -4.59 17.54
N LEU A 240 -5.87 -3.91 18.69
CA LEU A 240 -5.12 -4.36 19.86
C LEU A 240 -6.02 -4.99 20.94
N SER A 241 -7.30 -4.62 20.98
CA SER A 241 -8.28 -5.12 21.97
C SER A 241 -8.81 -6.53 21.66
N GLY A 242 -8.51 -7.07 20.46
CA GLY A 242 -9.09 -8.31 19.98
C GLY A 242 -10.47 -8.15 19.33
N ASP A 243 -10.96 -6.92 19.17
CA ASP A 243 -12.21 -6.64 18.46
C ASP A 243 -12.11 -6.87 16.96
N VAL A 244 -10.89 -6.82 16.42
CA VAL A 244 -10.57 -7.19 15.03
C VAL A 244 -9.81 -8.51 15.05
N GLU A 245 -10.45 -9.57 14.59
CA GLU A 245 -9.81 -10.88 14.47
C GLU A 245 -8.72 -10.86 13.39
N MET A 246 -7.69 -11.71 13.52
CA MET A 246 -6.60 -11.81 12.54
C MET A 246 -7.08 -12.15 11.12
N ALA A 247 -8.11 -12.99 11.00
CA ALA A 247 -8.76 -13.27 9.71
C ALA A 247 -9.36 -12.00 9.09
N GLY A 248 -10.05 -11.19 9.90
CA GLY A 248 -10.61 -9.91 9.46
C GLY A 248 -9.53 -8.91 9.03
N LEU A 249 -8.35 -8.92 9.66
CA LEU A 249 -7.23 -8.06 9.23
C LEU A 249 -6.69 -8.48 7.86
N SER A 250 -6.58 -9.78 7.59
CA SER A 250 -6.16 -10.30 6.28
C SER A 250 -7.16 -9.94 5.18
N GLU A 251 -8.46 -10.00 5.46
CA GLU A 251 -9.51 -9.57 4.54
C GLU A 251 -9.49 -8.06 4.32
N LEU A 252 -9.31 -7.28 5.40
CA LEU A 252 -9.20 -5.82 5.35
C LEU A 252 -8.09 -5.36 4.40
N LEU A 253 -6.93 -6.02 4.45
CA LEU A 253 -5.73 -5.70 3.69
C LEU A 253 -5.66 -6.37 2.32
N ARG A 254 -6.69 -7.11 1.88
CA ARG A 254 -6.71 -7.89 0.63
C ARG A 254 -6.29 -7.06 -0.59
N CYS A 255 -6.74 -5.81 -0.67
CA CYS A 255 -6.40 -4.90 -1.76
C CYS A 255 -5.04 -4.19 -1.59
N ILE A 256 -4.44 -4.26 -0.41
CA ILE A 256 -3.14 -3.64 -0.07
C ILE A 256 -1.96 -4.52 -0.48
N ILE A 257 -2.06 -5.79 -0.12
CA ILE A 257 -0.96 -6.75 -0.09
C ILE A 257 -0.30 -7.02 -1.47
N PRO A 258 -1.02 -7.08 -2.59
CA PRO A 258 -0.39 -7.31 -3.90
C PRO A 258 0.72 -6.31 -4.23
N GLY A 259 0.57 -5.05 -3.79
CA GLY A 259 1.60 -4.01 -3.96
C GLY A 259 2.94 -4.37 -3.32
N ASN A 260 2.92 -5.08 -2.19
CA ASN A 260 4.13 -5.52 -1.49
C ASN A 260 4.70 -6.78 -2.12
N VAL A 261 3.90 -7.84 -2.21
CA VAL A 261 4.33 -9.15 -2.73
C VAL A 261 4.87 -9.05 -4.14
N LEU A 262 4.22 -8.29 -5.01
CA LEU A 262 4.56 -8.18 -6.43
C LEU A 262 5.49 -6.99 -6.74
N ALA A 263 5.91 -6.27 -5.69
CA ALA A 263 6.81 -5.11 -5.81
C ALA A 263 6.27 -3.98 -6.71
N LEU A 264 4.92 -3.82 -6.80
CA LEU A 264 4.24 -2.87 -7.68
C LEU A 264 4.23 -1.46 -7.08
N PRO A 265 4.30 -0.40 -7.90
CA PRO A 265 4.03 0.96 -7.45
C PRO A 265 2.54 1.17 -7.19
N VAL A 266 2.24 1.86 -6.09
CA VAL A 266 0.85 2.11 -5.67
C VAL A 266 0.74 3.51 -5.06
N VAL A 267 -0.23 4.28 -5.53
CA VAL A 267 -0.59 5.59 -4.95
C VAL A 267 -1.91 5.44 -4.22
N ALA A 268 -1.93 5.65 -2.91
CA ALA A 268 -3.17 5.83 -2.17
C ALA A 268 -3.62 7.29 -2.25
N VAL A 269 -4.88 7.51 -2.58
CA VAL A 269 -5.45 8.85 -2.75
C VAL A 269 -6.86 8.92 -2.15
N PRO A 270 -7.19 9.97 -1.38
CA PRO A 270 -8.55 10.18 -0.87
C PRO A 270 -9.48 10.58 -2.02
N VAL A 271 -10.72 10.09 -1.98
CA VAL A 271 -11.76 10.34 -2.99
C VAL A 271 -13.06 10.91 -2.40
N GLY A 272 -13.03 11.28 -1.14
CA GLY A 272 -14.17 11.88 -0.45
C GLY A 272 -14.23 11.52 1.01
N VAL A 273 -15.38 11.80 1.62
CA VAL A 273 -15.70 11.49 3.02
C VAL A 273 -17.06 10.79 3.04
N SER A 274 -17.23 9.79 3.89
CA SER A 274 -18.50 9.16 4.25
C SER A 274 -18.57 8.97 5.75
N ASP A 275 -19.68 9.38 6.36
CA ASP A 275 -19.90 9.30 7.80
C ASP A 275 -18.77 9.91 8.67
N GLY A 276 -18.15 10.99 8.17
CA GLY A 276 -17.04 11.67 8.83
C GLY A 276 -15.68 10.97 8.72
N LEU A 277 -15.58 9.87 7.98
CA LEU A 277 -14.36 9.13 7.73
C LEU A 277 -13.89 9.29 6.27
N PRO A 278 -12.57 9.34 6.02
CA PRO A 278 -12.06 9.40 4.65
C PRO A 278 -12.47 8.18 3.82
N LEU A 279 -12.82 8.42 2.56
CA LEU A 279 -12.88 7.41 1.51
C LEU A 279 -11.58 7.47 0.72
N GLY A 280 -10.99 6.33 0.41
CA GLY A 280 -9.74 6.27 -0.33
C GLY A 280 -9.66 5.06 -1.24
N VAL A 281 -9.00 5.29 -2.37
CA VAL A 281 -8.66 4.24 -3.34
C VAL A 281 -7.16 4.16 -3.53
N GLN A 282 -6.71 3.10 -4.16
CA GLN A 282 -5.33 2.88 -4.56
C GLN A 282 -5.24 2.77 -6.07
N CYS A 283 -4.33 3.56 -6.68
CA CYS A 283 -3.96 3.46 -8.07
C CYS A 283 -2.70 2.62 -8.20
N TYR A 284 -2.81 1.43 -8.76
CA TYR A 284 -1.73 0.51 -9.08
C TYR A 284 -1.27 0.70 -10.52
N ALA A 285 0.00 0.40 -10.79
CA ALA A 285 0.52 0.20 -12.13
C ALA A 285 1.56 -0.93 -12.14
N ASP A 286 2.02 -1.31 -13.32
CA ASP A 286 3.10 -2.30 -13.46
C ASP A 286 4.40 -1.79 -12.83
N ARG A 287 5.33 -2.69 -12.57
CA ARG A 287 6.64 -2.34 -11.99
C ARG A 287 7.33 -1.25 -12.81
N TRP A 288 7.88 -0.26 -12.09
CA TRP A 288 8.59 0.90 -12.63
C TRP A 288 7.68 1.89 -13.39
N ARG A 289 6.37 1.77 -13.24
CA ARG A 289 5.37 2.65 -13.85
C ARG A 289 4.67 3.54 -12.81
N GLU A 290 5.47 4.10 -11.88
CA GLU A 290 4.98 5.12 -10.94
C GLU A 290 4.32 6.30 -11.65
N ASP A 291 4.81 6.63 -12.86
CA ASP A 291 4.25 7.66 -13.74
C ASP A 291 2.76 7.46 -14.02
N LEU A 292 2.33 6.24 -14.30
CA LEU A 292 0.93 5.92 -14.58
C LEU A 292 0.05 5.96 -13.32
N ALA A 293 0.52 5.37 -12.22
CA ALA A 293 -0.20 5.41 -10.95
C ALA A 293 -0.38 6.85 -10.44
N LEU A 294 0.69 7.65 -10.51
CA LEU A 294 0.66 9.08 -10.15
C LEU A 294 -0.20 9.91 -11.11
N SER A 295 -0.26 9.55 -12.40
CA SER A 295 -1.12 10.24 -13.37
C SER A 295 -2.60 10.04 -13.04
N ALA A 296 -3.03 8.79 -12.81
CA ALA A 296 -4.39 8.51 -12.40
C ALA A 296 -4.75 9.18 -11.08
N ALA A 297 -3.88 9.10 -10.07
CA ALA A 297 -4.10 9.75 -8.78
C ALA A 297 -4.19 11.28 -8.90
N ALA A 298 -3.38 11.91 -9.77
CA ALA A 298 -3.45 13.36 -10.02
C ALA A 298 -4.77 13.79 -10.67
N ASP A 299 -5.30 12.99 -11.60
CA ASP A 299 -6.61 13.26 -12.20
C ASP A 299 -7.75 13.08 -11.19
N LEU A 300 -7.65 12.09 -10.29
CA LEU A 300 -8.58 11.96 -9.16
C LEU A 300 -8.53 13.16 -8.23
N GLU A 301 -7.33 13.59 -7.83
CA GLU A 301 -7.14 14.76 -6.97
C GLU A 301 -7.67 16.04 -7.65
N ALA A 302 -7.42 16.22 -8.93
CA ALA A 302 -7.90 17.38 -9.69
C ALA A 302 -9.43 17.43 -9.78
N ALA A 303 -10.09 16.28 -9.90
CA ALA A 303 -11.54 16.18 -10.01
C ALA A 303 -12.26 16.27 -8.66
N LEU A 304 -11.70 15.67 -7.61
CA LEU A 304 -12.37 15.48 -6.31
C LEU A 304 -11.84 16.42 -5.22
N GLY A 305 -10.72 17.10 -5.47
CA GLY A 305 -10.07 18.03 -4.54
C GLY A 305 -9.18 17.32 -3.50
N ILE A 306 -8.40 18.13 -2.79
CA ILE A 306 -7.60 17.68 -1.66
C ILE A 306 -8.49 17.71 -0.41
N ILE A 307 -8.56 16.57 0.27
CA ILE A 307 -9.26 16.48 1.56
C ILE A 307 -8.25 16.85 2.63
N THR A 308 -8.50 17.94 3.33
CA THR A 308 -7.75 18.32 4.54
C THR A 308 -8.60 17.94 5.74
N PRO A 309 -8.31 16.86 6.46
CA PRO A 309 -9.15 16.40 7.56
C PRO A 309 -9.17 17.37 8.73
N ILE A 310 -8.19 18.25 8.86
CA ILE A 310 -8.10 19.25 9.94
C ILE A 310 -7.67 20.58 9.35
N ASP A 311 -8.55 21.26 8.64
CA ASP A 311 -8.42 22.71 8.55
C ASP A 311 -8.85 23.27 9.92
N PRO A 312 -8.00 24.09 10.57
CA PRO A 312 -8.45 24.78 11.78
C PRO A 312 -9.69 25.61 11.41
N VAL A 313 -10.82 25.22 11.98
CA VAL A 313 -12.04 26.02 11.88
C VAL A 313 -11.73 27.34 12.59
N THR A 314 -11.47 28.39 11.80
CA THR A 314 -11.31 29.76 12.31
C THR A 314 -12.62 30.31 12.81
#